data_7826fee959efc357fd9f0985c476ae2e
#
_entry.id   7826fee959efc357fd9f0985c476ae2e
#
_cell.length_a   1.000
_cell.length_b   1.000
_cell.length_c   1.000
_cell.angle_alpha   90.00
_cell.angle_beta   90.00
_cell.angle_gamma   90.00
#
_symmetry.space_group_name_H-M   'P 1'
#
loop_
_entity.id
_entity.type
_entity.pdbx_description
1 polymer ?
#
loop_
_entity_poly.entity_id
_entity_poly.type
_entity_poly.pdbx_seq_one_letter_code
_entity_poly.pdbx_strand_id
1 'polypeptide(L)'
;MARPYTGTKDAPHPKARQGTIAVYDWLRFLFGLKGLGVYANRNVRGVDKAQLSVHATFRAMDLGGTPEQLHNVIDWAYRNRLAIGVEEIHDYAGNYIPNPKGWGAGYRCSRDWGRLMDGWKVYSKNTIGSPGAHWIHIEISPAIADSTRQQIDAIFTKLLEA
;
A
#
# COMPACT_ATOMS: atom_id res chain seq x y z
N MET A 1 8.70 6.07 -15.29
CA MET A 1 8.12 5.10 -16.25
C MET A 1 7.10 4.25 -15.50
N ALA A 2 5.87 4.16 -16.01
CA ALA A 2 4.84 3.32 -15.41
C ALA A 2 5.25 1.84 -15.42
N ARG A 3 4.91 1.11 -14.37
CA ARG A 3 5.14 -0.34 -14.27
C ARG A 3 3.80 -1.08 -14.38
N PRO A 4 3.78 -2.32 -14.89
CA PRO A 4 2.57 -3.13 -14.86
C PRO A 4 2.04 -3.27 -13.42
N TYR A 5 0.73 -3.12 -13.26
CA TYR A 5 0.04 -3.40 -12.00
C TYR A 5 -0.45 -4.86 -12.00
N THR A 6 -0.05 -5.60 -10.99
CA THR A 6 -0.40 -7.03 -10.89
C THR A 6 -1.85 -7.22 -10.43
N GLY A 7 -2.30 -6.44 -9.45
CA GLY A 7 -3.62 -6.62 -8.85
C GLY A 7 -3.82 -8.04 -8.32
N THR A 8 -4.88 -8.72 -8.73
CA THR A 8 -5.20 -10.09 -8.29
C THR A 8 -4.83 -11.17 -9.31
N LYS A 9 -3.94 -10.87 -10.26
CA LYS A 9 -3.56 -11.82 -11.32
C LYS A 9 -2.83 -13.07 -10.81
N ASP A 10 -2.18 -12.99 -9.64
CA ASP A 10 -1.54 -14.11 -8.98
C ASP A 10 -2.48 -14.90 -8.04
N ALA A 11 -3.79 -14.65 -8.13
CA ALA A 11 -4.91 -15.38 -7.52
C ALA A 11 -4.79 -15.69 -6.01
N PRO A 12 -5.80 -16.26 -5.32
CA PRO A 12 -5.73 -16.48 -3.89
C PRO A 12 -4.48 -17.26 -3.48
N HIS A 13 -3.71 -16.70 -2.55
CA HIS A 13 -2.49 -17.29 -2.05
C HIS A 13 -2.66 -17.58 -0.54
N PRO A 14 -3.12 -18.78 -0.17
CA PRO A 14 -3.50 -19.10 1.21
C PRO A 14 -2.32 -19.21 2.17
N LYS A 15 -1.10 -19.28 1.65
CA LYS A 15 0.12 -19.34 2.46
C LYS A 15 0.70 -17.94 2.65
N ALA A 16 1.18 -17.66 3.86
CA ALA A 16 1.87 -16.41 4.16
C ALA A 16 3.10 -16.21 3.24
N ARG A 17 3.19 -15.01 2.67
CA ARG A 17 4.35 -14.61 1.86
C ARG A 17 5.32 -13.84 2.77
N GLN A 18 6.52 -14.39 2.94
CA GLN A 18 7.49 -13.88 3.91
C GLN A 18 7.90 -12.43 3.66
N GLY A 19 8.07 -12.05 2.41
CA GLY A 19 8.41 -10.69 2.03
C GLY A 19 7.33 -9.69 2.43
N THR A 20 6.05 -10.04 2.27
CA THR A 20 4.94 -9.19 2.71
C THR A 20 4.97 -8.96 4.20
N ILE A 21 5.15 -10.03 4.99
CA ILE A 21 5.24 -9.93 6.45
C ILE A 21 6.44 -9.09 6.86
N ALA A 22 7.60 -9.29 6.23
CA ALA A 22 8.79 -8.52 6.53
C ALA A 22 8.63 -7.02 6.24
N VAL A 23 8.08 -6.65 5.07
CA VAL A 23 7.78 -5.23 4.73
C VAL A 23 6.80 -4.63 5.73
N TYR A 24 5.73 -5.37 6.06
CA TYR A 24 4.74 -4.94 7.04
C TYR A 24 5.34 -4.67 8.43
N ASP A 25 6.19 -5.57 8.92
CA ASP A 25 6.88 -5.41 10.21
C ASP A 25 7.82 -4.20 10.20
N TRP A 26 8.60 -4.02 9.13
CA TRP A 26 9.51 -2.89 9.00
C TRP A 26 8.76 -1.55 9.00
N LEU A 27 7.69 -1.42 8.21
CA LEU A 27 6.90 -0.18 8.17
C LEU A 27 6.27 0.12 9.53
N ARG A 28 5.75 -0.90 10.21
CA ARG A 28 5.20 -0.73 11.57
C ARG A 28 6.25 -0.28 12.56
N PHE A 29 7.43 -0.89 12.52
CA PHE A 29 8.54 -0.55 13.42
C PHE A 29 9.04 0.87 13.19
N LEU A 30 9.34 1.23 11.94
CA LEU A 30 9.93 2.53 11.60
C LEU A 30 9.01 3.72 11.90
N PHE A 31 7.72 3.55 11.70
CA PHE A 31 6.75 4.65 11.83
C PHE A 31 5.81 4.53 13.03
N GLY A 32 6.02 3.54 13.91
CA GLY A 32 5.20 3.33 15.08
C GLY A 32 3.74 3.00 14.77
N LEU A 33 3.49 2.27 13.68
CA LEU A 33 2.13 2.03 13.16
C LEU A 33 1.46 0.82 13.82
N LYS A 34 0.15 0.90 13.93
CA LYS A 34 -0.69 -0.23 14.32
C LYS A 34 -0.93 -1.13 13.10
N GLY A 35 -0.69 -2.42 13.26
CA GLY A 35 -1.01 -3.41 12.23
C GLY A 35 -2.51 -3.73 12.24
N LEU A 36 -3.15 -3.66 11.05
CA LEU A 36 -4.56 -3.97 10.87
C LEU A 36 -4.81 -5.24 10.05
N GLY A 37 -3.79 -5.76 9.36
CA GLY A 37 -3.83 -7.04 8.68
C GLY A 37 -3.12 -7.08 7.34
N VAL A 38 -2.76 -8.30 6.92
CA VAL A 38 -2.08 -8.57 5.63
C VAL A 38 -2.84 -9.56 4.75
N TYR A 39 -3.79 -10.31 5.30
CA TYR A 39 -4.50 -11.34 4.57
C TYR A 39 -6.01 -11.29 4.81
N ALA A 40 -6.78 -11.37 3.73
CA ALA A 40 -8.22 -11.57 3.78
C ALA A 40 -8.69 -12.18 2.44
N ASN A 41 -9.12 -13.43 2.47
CA ASN A 41 -9.72 -14.07 1.30
C ASN A 41 -11.17 -13.62 1.13
N ARG A 42 -11.35 -12.45 0.57
CA ARG A 42 -12.66 -11.82 0.36
C ARG A 42 -12.66 -10.90 -0.86
N ASN A 43 -13.84 -10.56 -1.33
CA ASN A 43 -13.99 -9.48 -2.31
C ASN A 43 -13.78 -8.09 -1.68
N VAL A 44 -13.42 -7.12 -2.51
CA VAL A 44 -13.39 -5.70 -2.15
C VAL A 44 -14.79 -5.28 -1.71
N ARG A 45 -14.89 -4.55 -0.59
CA ARG A 45 -16.16 -4.03 -0.08
C ARG A 45 -16.54 -2.74 -0.83
N GLY A 46 -17.84 -2.51 -0.99
CA GLY A 46 -18.36 -1.25 -1.54
C GLY A 46 -18.15 -1.04 -3.04
N VAL A 47 -17.91 -2.11 -3.80
CA VAL A 47 -17.87 -2.08 -5.27
C VAL A 47 -19.09 -2.83 -5.83
N ASP A 48 -19.63 -2.31 -6.95
CA ASP A 48 -20.87 -2.85 -7.55
C ASP A 48 -20.68 -4.24 -8.19
N LYS A 49 -19.44 -4.60 -8.51
CA LYS A 49 -19.09 -5.91 -9.10
C LYS A 49 -18.19 -6.67 -8.16
N ALA A 50 -18.40 -7.97 -8.05
CA ALA A 50 -17.54 -8.86 -7.29
C ALA A 50 -16.10 -8.75 -7.83
N GLN A 51 -15.19 -8.29 -6.98
CA GLN A 51 -13.78 -8.15 -7.28
C GLN A 51 -12.97 -8.66 -6.10
N LEU A 52 -12.09 -9.63 -6.35
CA LEU A 52 -11.22 -10.15 -5.29
C LEU A 52 -10.30 -9.05 -4.75
N SER A 53 -10.16 -8.99 -3.44
CA SER A 53 -9.20 -8.10 -2.78
C SER A 53 -7.76 -8.60 -2.95
N VAL A 54 -6.79 -7.70 -3.13
CA VAL A 54 -5.37 -8.05 -3.19
C VAL A 54 -4.87 -8.65 -1.86
N HIS A 55 -5.55 -8.41 -0.75
CA HIS A 55 -5.29 -9.15 0.49
C HIS A 55 -5.41 -10.67 0.33
N ALA A 56 -6.26 -11.16 -0.58
CA ALA A 56 -6.38 -12.58 -0.85
C ALA A 56 -5.14 -13.18 -1.52
N THR A 57 -4.27 -12.36 -2.10
CA THR A 57 -2.99 -12.77 -2.69
C THR A 57 -1.82 -12.68 -1.72
N PHE A 58 -2.07 -12.28 -0.47
CA PHE A 58 -1.05 -12.02 0.57
C PHE A 58 -0.02 -10.95 0.17
N ARG A 59 -0.41 -9.94 -0.62
CA ARG A 59 0.47 -8.84 -1.09
C ARG A 59 0.02 -7.46 -0.66
N ALA A 60 -1.05 -7.39 0.11
CA ALA A 60 -1.57 -6.13 0.65
C ALA A 60 -1.40 -6.07 2.16
N MET A 61 -1.32 -4.85 2.69
CA MET A 61 -1.23 -4.58 4.12
C MET A 61 -2.03 -3.34 4.48
N ASP A 62 -2.76 -3.43 5.59
CA ASP A 62 -3.48 -2.31 6.20
C ASP A 62 -2.71 -1.85 7.45
N LEU A 63 -2.45 -0.54 7.54
CA LEU A 63 -1.65 0.10 8.57
C LEU A 63 -2.42 1.29 9.16
N GLY A 64 -2.55 1.32 10.48
CA GLY A 64 -3.24 2.38 11.22
C GLY A 64 -2.27 3.29 11.96
N GLY A 65 -2.64 4.56 12.10
CA GLY A 65 -1.81 5.54 12.81
C GLY A 65 -2.44 6.92 12.92
N THR A 66 -1.71 7.85 13.50
CA THR A 66 -2.07 9.27 13.46
C THR A 66 -1.92 9.82 12.04
N PRO A 67 -2.55 10.95 11.69
CA PRO A 67 -2.36 11.59 10.39
C PRO A 67 -0.89 11.83 10.05
N GLU A 68 -0.08 12.25 11.02
CA GLU A 68 1.36 12.48 10.82
C GLU A 68 2.12 11.18 10.53
N GLN A 69 1.85 10.11 11.29
CA GLN A 69 2.45 8.80 11.04
C GLN A 69 2.08 8.26 9.65
N LEU A 70 0.82 8.41 9.26
CA LEU A 70 0.32 7.98 7.96
C LEU A 70 0.94 8.81 6.82
N HIS A 71 1.08 10.13 6.99
CA HIS A 71 1.80 10.98 6.04
C HIS A 71 3.25 10.49 5.85
N ASN A 72 3.96 10.29 6.96
CA ASN A 72 5.37 9.93 6.93
C ASN A 72 5.61 8.56 6.28
N VAL A 73 4.81 7.55 6.61
CA VAL A 73 4.96 6.23 5.97
C VAL A 73 4.61 6.25 4.49
N ILE A 74 3.59 7.04 4.08
CA ILE A 74 3.23 7.17 2.66
C ILE A 74 4.37 7.84 1.89
N ASP A 75 4.91 8.96 2.41
CA ASP A 75 6.03 9.67 1.78
C ASP A 75 7.23 8.75 1.62
N TRP A 76 7.62 8.06 2.67
CA TRP A 76 8.75 7.13 2.65
C TRP A 76 8.51 5.95 1.69
N ALA A 77 7.37 5.31 1.76
CA ALA A 77 7.03 4.18 0.89
C ALA A 77 6.95 4.62 -0.59
N TYR A 78 6.41 5.81 -0.87
CA TYR A 78 6.34 6.33 -2.22
C TYR A 78 7.73 6.68 -2.78
N ARG A 79 8.61 7.31 -1.99
CA ARG A 79 9.99 7.60 -2.41
C ARG A 79 10.77 6.32 -2.70
N ASN A 80 10.58 5.30 -1.88
CA ASN A 80 11.26 4.01 -1.98
C ASN A 80 10.48 2.95 -2.78
N ARG A 81 9.41 3.35 -3.48
CA ARG A 81 8.45 2.45 -4.14
C ARG A 81 9.05 1.44 -5.11
N LEU A 82 10.18 1.77 -5.73
CA LEU A 82 10.87 0.86 -6.64
C LEU A 82 11.62 -0.22 -5.88
N ALA A 83 12.31 0.14 -4.81
CA ALA A 83 13.12 -0.77 -4.01
C ALA A 83 12.25 -1.76 -3.22
N ILE A 84 11.16 -1.30 -2.63
CA ILE A 84 10.23 -2.14 -1.85
C ILE A 84 9.02 -2.63 -2.66
N GLY A 85 9.02 -2.41 -3.98
CA GLY A 85 8.05 -2.96 -4.92
C GLY A 85 6.61 -2.48 -4.74
N VAL A 86 6.38 -1.27 -4.22
CA VAL A 86 5.01 -0.75 -4.04
C VAL A 86 4.28 -0.67 -5.37
N GLU A 87 3.12 -1.29 -5.47
CA GLU A 87 2.23 -1.25 -6.63
C GLU A 87 1.05 -0.29 -6.44
N GLU A 88 0.48 -0.21 -5.26
CA GLU A 88 -0.64 0.68 -4.93
C GLU A 88 -0.54 1.19 -3.50
N ILE A 89 -1.00 2.43 -3.28
CA ILE A 89 -1.24 3.02 -1.96
C ILE A 89 -2.62 3.66 -1.98
N HIS A 90 -3.46 3.36 -0.99
CA HIS A 90 -4.70 4.07 -0.72
C HIS A 90 -4.55 4.89 0.56
N ASP A 91 -4.57 6.21 0.41
CA ASP A 91 -4.68 7.19 1.49
C ASP A 91 -6.13 7.67 1.56
N TYR A 92 -6.92 7.03 2.41
CA TYR A 92 -8.37 7.27 2.45
C TYR A 92 -8.77 8.62 3.04
N ALA A 93 -7.90 9.25 3.80
CA ALA A 93 -8.20 10.53 4.46
C ALA A 93 -7.48 11.74 3.83
N GLY A 94 -6.60 11.52 2.85
CA GLY A 94 -5.82 12.60 2.24
C GLY A 94 -4.72 13.12 3.15
N ASN A 95 -4.07 12.24 3.90
CA ASN A 95 -2.97 12.59 4.80
C ASN A 95 -1.73 13.06 4.03
N TYR A 96 -1.50 12.51 2.85
CA TYR A 96 -0.33 12.81 2.01
C TYR A 96 -0.66 13.79 0.88
N ILE A 97 -1.71 13.52 0.11
CA ILE A 97 -2.22 14.43 -0.90
C ILE A 97 -3.58 14.96 -0.46
N PRO A 98 -3.66 16.24 -0.06
CA PRO A 98 -4.92 16.81 0.40
C PRO A 98 -6.03 16.72 -0.64
N ASN A 99 -7.21 16.32 -0.21
CA ASN A 99 -8.42 16.37 -0.99
C ASN A 99 -9.43 17.24 -0.25
N PRO A 100 -9.90 18.36 -0.84
CA PRO A 100 -10.82 19.30 -0.17
C PRO A 100 -12.12 18.65 0.33
N LYS A 101 -12.52 17.51 -0.25
CA LYS A 101 -13.69 16.74 0.18
C LYS A 101 -13.36 15.68 1.24
N GLY A 102 -12.10 15.53 1.64
CA GLY A 102 -11.66 14.51 2.58
C GLY A 102 -11.76 13.06 2.08
N TRP A 103 -11.88 12.87 0.75
CA TRP A 103 -12.05 11.53 0.17
C TRP A 103 -10.74 10.79 -0.09
N GLY A 104 -9.63 11.44 0.18
CA GLY A 104 -8.31 10.88 0.01
C GLY A 104 -7.78 10.85 -1.42
N ALA A 105 -6.71 10.10 -1.59
CA ALA A 105 -5.99 9.91 -2.85
C ALA A 105 -5.39 8.51 -2.94
N GLY A 106 -5.02 8.08 -4.15
CA GLY A 106 -4.36 6.79 -4.32
C GLY A 106 -3.25 6.85 -5.37
N TYR A 107 -2.14 6.21 -5.04
CA TYR A 107 -1.06 5.90 -5.96
C TYR A 107 -1.31 4.55 -6.63
N ARG A 108 -0.94 4.41 -7.91
CA ARG A 108 -0.82 3.11 -8.58
C ARG A 108 0.32 3.15 -9.59
N CYS A 109 1.18 2.14 -9.54
CA CYS A 109 2.41 2.05 -10.35
C CYS A 109 2.18 2.04 -11.87
N SER A 110 0.99 1.65 -12.33
CA SER A 110 0.63 1.61 -13.76
C SER A 110 -0.02 2.89 -14.29
N ARG A 111 -0.30 3.87 -13.42
CA ARG A 111 -0.84 5.14 -13.87
C ARG A 111 0.28 5.97 -14.48
N ASP A 112 0.01 6.53 -15.66
CA ASP A 112 0.87 7.53 -16.24
C ASP A 112 0.89 8.80 -15.40
N TRP A 113 1.92 9.58 -15.62
CA TRP A 113 2.28 10.84 -15.00
C TRP A 113 1.03 11.70 -14.75
N GLY A 114 0.52 11.65 -13.53
CA GLY A 114 -0.56 12.53 -13.10
C GLY A 114 -0.06 13.97 -12.95
N ARG A 115 -0.94 14.96 -13.09
CA ARG A 115 -0.58 16.38 -12.93
C ARG A 115 -0.10 16.76 -11.51
N LEU A 116 -0.30 15.89 -10.52
CA LEU A 116 0.08 16.14 -9.13
C LEU A 116 1.44 15.51 -8.79
N MET A 117 1.56 14.21 -8.96
CA MET A 117 2.74 13.39 -8.73
C MET A 117 2.56 12.09 -9.50
N ASP A 118 3.67 11.46 -9.89
CA ASP A 118 3.64 10.21 -10.68
C ASP A 118 2.79 9.12 -10.06
N GLY A 119 1.75 8.74 -10.77
CA GLY A 119 0.86 7.65 -10.40
C GLY A 119 -0.21 7.99 -9.36
N TRP A 120 -0.24 9.23 -8.81
CA TRP A 120 -1.25 9.67 -7.86
C TRP A 120 -2.51 10.21 -8.53
N LYS A 121 -3.65 9.94 -7.89
CA LYS A 121 -4.96 10.47 -8.27
C LYS A 121 -5.78 10.77 -7.01
N VAL A 122 -6.32 11.98 -6.91
CA VAL A 122 -7.34 12.29 -5.88
C VAL A 122 -8.64 11.57 -6.20
N TYR A 123 -9.35 11.13 -5.16
CA TYR A 123 -10.63 10.47 -5.35
C TYR A 123 -11.74 11.48 -5.64
N SER A 124 -12.62 11.13 -6.56
CA SER A 124 -13.78 11.96 -6.96
C SER A 124 -15.05 11.62 -6.19
N LYS A 125 -15.01 10.57 -5.37
CA LYS A 125 -16.12 10.11 -4.52
C LYS A 125 -15.57 9.43 -3.28
N ASN A 126 -16.41 9.26 -2.27
CA ASN A 126 -16.08 8.44 -1.11
C ASN A 126 -15.64 7.05 -1.53
N THR A 127 -14.63 6.56 -0.83
CA THR A 127 -14.20 5.18 -0.89
C THR A 127 -14.42 4.52 0.47
N ILE A 128 -14.22 3.22 0.56
CA ILE A 128 -14.24 2.52 1.85
C ILE A 128 -13.17 3.13 2.74
N GLY A 129 -13.54 3.50 3.96
CA GLY A 129 -12.62 4.03 4.95
C GLY A 129 -12.48 5.54 4.99
N SER A 130 -13.08 6.30 4.06
CA SER A 130 -13.08 7.77 4.10
C SER A 130 -14.41 8.34 4.60
N PRO A 131 -14.52 9.66 4.92
CA PRO A 131 -13.44 10.53 5.32
C PRO A 131 -13.01 10.26 6.77
N GLY A 132 -11.81 10.69 7.12
CA GLY A 132 -11.30 10.57 8.50
C GLY A 132 -10.79 9.19 8.88
N ALA A 133 -10.53 8.33 7.93
CA ALA A 133 -9.91 7.04 8.19
C ALA A 133 -8.50 7.21 8.77
N HIS A 134 -8.26 6.57 9.90
CA HIS A 134 -6.94 6.53 10.55
C HIS A 134 -6.10 5.33 10.09
N TRP A 135 -6.19 4.99 8.81
CA TRP A 135 -5.47 3.86 8.23
C TRP A 135 -5.27 4.04 6.72
N ILE A 136 -4.27 3.32 6.22
CA ILE A 136 -3.90 3.25 4.80
C ILE A 136 -3.80 1.80 4.36
N HIS A 137 -3.86 1.60 3.04
CA HIS A 137 -3.65 0.32 2.39
C HIS A 137 -2.46 0.41 1.45
N ILE A 138 -1.55 -0.55 1.50
CA ILE A 138 -0.38 -0.65 0.62
C ILE A 138 -0.37 -2.02 -0.04
N GLU A 139 -0.10 -2.05 -1.34
CA GLU A 139 0.12 -3.28 -2.12
C GLU A 139 1.55 -3.33 -2.65
N ILE A 140 2.15 -4.51 -2.61
CA ILE A 140 3.50 -4.76 -3.12
C ILE A 140 3.50 -5.78 -4.25
N SER A 141 4.55 -5.76 -5.06
CA SER A 141 4.71 -6.68 -6.19
C SER A 141 4.90 -8.14 -5.74
N PRO A 142 4.55 -9.13 -6.59
CA PRO A 142 4.81 -10.54 -6.29
C PRO A 142 6.28 -10.82 -5.97
N ALA A 143 7.21 -10.22 -6.69
CA ALA A 143 8.64 -10.42 -6.48
C ALA A 143 9.09 -10.05 -5.05
N ILE A 144 8.61 -8.92 -4.53
CA ILE A 144 8.91 -8.50 -3.14
C ILE A 144 8.17 -9.41 -2.15
N ALA A 145 6.92 -9.74 -2.42
CA ALA A 145 6.14 -10.60 -1.53
C ALA A 145 6.77 -12.00 -1.35
N ASP A 146 7.38 -12.53 -2.42
CA ASP A 146 8.05 -13.84 -2.41
C ASP A 146 9.50 -13.81 -1.93
N SER A 147 10.06 -12.62 -1.67
CA SER A 147 11.39 -12.48 -1.09
C SER A 147 11.45 -13.09 0.31
N THR A 148 12.63 -13.59 0.68
CA THR A 148 12.88 -14.03 2.06
C THR A 148 12.93 -12.84 3.01
N ARG A 149 12.73 -13.09 4.31
CA ARG A 149 12.91 -12.09 5.36
C ARG A 149 14.28 -11.41 5.25
N GLN A 150 15.34 -12.19 5.09
CA GLN A 150 16.71 -11.69 5.00
C GLN A 150 16.91 -10.73 3.80
N GLN A 151 16.31 -11.03 2.65
CA GLN A 151 16.37 -10.14 1.48
C GLN A 151 15.69 -8.80 1.74
N ILE A 152 14.52 -8.82 2.40
CA ILE A 152 13.82 -7.60 2.78
C ILE A 152 14.60 -6.80 3.81
N ASP A 153 15.14 -7.46 4.84
CA ASP A 153 15.98 -6.81 5.86
C ASP A 153 17.18 -6.09 5.22
N ALA A 154 17.84 -6.72 4.24
CA ALA A 154 18.94 -6.11 3.50
C ALA A 154 18.51 -4.87 2.68
N ILE A 155 17.30 -4.92 2.05
CA ILE A 155 16.74 -3.76 1.34
C ILE A 155 16.51 -2.60 2.30
N PHE A 156 15.83 -2.84 3.43
CA PHE A 156 15.52 -1.79 4.39
C PHE A 156 16.79 -1.20 5.04
N THR A 157 17.75 -2.03 5.43
CA THR A 157 19.04 -1.56 5.97
C THR A 157 19.71 -0.60 4.97
N LYS A 158 19.82 -0.99 3.70
CA LYS A 158 20.41 -0.14 2.67
C LYS A 158 19.67 1.19 2.48
N LEU A 159 18.33 1.18 2.56
CA LEU A 159 17.51 2.39 2.41
C LEU A 159 17.61 3.33 3.61
N LEU A 160 17.95 2.82 4.79
CA LEU A 160 18.13 3.62 6.00
C LEU A 160 19.55 4.21 6.13
N GLU A 161 20.52 3.67 5.38
CA GLU A 161 21.90 4.15 5.33
C GLU A 161 22.12 5.20 4.23
N ALA A 162 21.16 5.41 3.32
CA ALA A 162 21.26 6.30 2.16
C ALA A 162 20.69 7.70 2.44
#